data_c1f0f70115f107e5271be64328ca3887
#
_entry.id   c1f0f70115f107e5271be64328ca3887
#
_cell.length_a   1.000
_cell.length_b   1.000
_cell.length_c   1.000
_cell.angle_alpha   90.00
_cell.angle_beta   90.00
_cell.angle_gamma   90.00
#
_symmetry.space_group_name_H-M   'P 1'
#
loop_
_entity.id
_entity.type
_entity.pdbx_description
1 polymer ?
#
loop_
_entity_poly.entity_id
_entity_poly.type
_entity_poly.pdbx_seq_one_letter_code
_entity_poly.pdbx_strand_id
1 'polypeptide(L)'
;NALLHQLVKDGDSSFVFEKIGTNIRNVMIDEFQDTSRMQWGNFKLLLLEGLSQGADSLIVGDVKQSIYRWRNGDWGILNSLNDRIEHFPIHVRTLATNRRSETNIIRFNNRVFTAAADYLNGIYRSQLGEDCKDLQKAYADVVQESSKKTEKGYVKVSFLEPDEEHDYTEQTLISLGEEVNRLLSSGVRLNDIAILVRKNKNIPRIADYFDKELHYKIVSDEAFRLDASLAICMMLDALRYLSDGNNKIARAQLAVAYQNEVLRKGLDWNPTQHWSYLI
;
A
#
# COMPACT_ATOMS: atom_id res chain seq x y z
N ASN A 1 -20.95 -0.77 7.21
CA ASN A 1 -20.57 -2.21 7.19
C ASN A 1 -20.89 -2.91 8.52
N ALA A 2 -20.52 -2.38 9.70
CA ALA A 2 -20.82 -3.01 11.00
C ALA A 2 -22.33 -3.11 11.28
N LEU A 3 -23.11 -2.06 11.01
CA LEU A 3 -24.56 -2.07 11.17
C LEU A 3 -25.23 -3.10 10.25
N LEU A 4 -24.80 -3.17 8.99
CA LEU A 4 -25.30 -4.16 8.02
C LEU A 4 -24.95 -5.59 8.48
N HIS A 5 -23.73 -5.79 8.99
CA HIS A 5 -23.30 -7.09 9.51
C HIS A 5 -24.11 -7.51 10.75
N GLN A 6 -24.46 -6.58 11.62
CA GLN A 6 -25.29 -6.83 12.79
C GLN A 6 -26.73 -7.20 12.41
N LEU A 7 -27.33 -6.46 11.46
CA LEU A 7 -28.67 -6.75 10.91
C LEU A 7 -28.72 -8.13 10.22
N VAL A 8 -27.66 -8.51 9.52
CA VAL A 8 -27.52 -9.82 8.87
C VAL A 8 -27.38 -10.95 9.89
N LYS A 9 -26.71 -10.70 11.03
CA LYS A 9 -26.45 -11.71 12.07
C LYS A 9 -27.66 -11.97 12.97
N ASP A 10 -28.49 -10.96 13.21
CA ASP A 10 -29.64 -11.01 14.13
C ASP A 10 -30.90 -11.62 13.47
N GLY A 11 -30.81 -12.18 12.26
CA GLY A 11 -31.92 -12.85 11.59
C GLY A 11 -32.91 -11.93 10.87
N ASP A 12 -32.76 -10.60 10.99
CA ASP A 12 -33.52 -9.59 10.24
C ASP A 12 -32.96 -9.42 8.81
N SER A 13 -32.06 -10.31 8.43
CA SER A 13 -31.45 -10.33 7.08
C SER A 13 -32.49 -10.46 5.97
N SER A 14 -33.65 -11.12 6.23
CA SER A 14 -34.70 -11.30 5.25
C SER A 14 -35.18 -9.95 4.68
N PHE A 15 -35.37 -8.92 5.50
CA PHE A 15 -35.94 -7.65 5.07
C PHE A 15 -34.99 -6.84 4.15
N VAL A 16 -33.72 -6.81 4.46
CA VAL A 16 -32.73 -6.10 3.62
C VAL A 16 -32.51 -6.84 2.32
N PHE A 17 -32.42 -8.17 2.38
CA PHE A 17 -32.24 -9.00 1.18
C PHE A 17 -33.52 -9.17 0.37
N GLU A 18 -34.70 -9.17 1.03
CA GLU A 18 -35.98 -9.15 0.36
C GLU A 18 -36.18 -7.87 -0.47
N LYS A 19 -35.71 -6.73 0.02
CA LYS A 19 -35.76 -5.46 -0.74
C LYS A 19 -34.66 -5.33 -1.83
N ILE A 20 -33.47 -5.83 -1.59
CA ILE A 20 -32.32 -5.71 -2.48
C ILE A 20 -32.16 -6.95 -3.36
N GLY A 21 -32.28 -8.13 -2.77
CA GLY A 21 -32.02 -9.42 -3.40
C GLY A 21 -32.97 -9.80 -4.51
N THR A 22 -34.23 -9.35 -4.47
CA THR A 22 -35.19 -9.60 -5.56
C THR A 22 -34.83 -8.92 -6.87
N ASN A 23 -33.93 -7.91 -6.82
CA ASN A 23 -33.53 -7.14 -7.99
C ASN A 23 -32.07 -7.41 -8.44
N ILE A 24 -31.25 -8.05 -7.60
CA ILE A 24 -29.83 -8.35 -7.90
C ILE A 24 -29.70 -9.84 -8.19
N ARG A 25 -29.56 -10.17 -9.47
CA ARG A 25 -29.35 -11.55 -9.91
C ARG A 25 -27.88 -11.91 -10.04
N ASN A 26 -27.08 -11.02 -10.60
CA ASN A 26 -25.67 -11.26 -10.90
C ASN A 26 -24.79 -10.38 -10.00
N VAL A 27 -23.80 -10.97 -9.35
CA VAL A 27 -22.84 -10.26 -8.51
C VAL A 27 -21.47 -10.32 -9.16
N MET A 28 -20.88 -9.15 -9.37
CA MET A 28 -19.52 -9.02 -9.88
C MET A 28 -18.68 -8.29 -8.84
N ILE A 29 -17.59 -8.91 -8.40
CA ILE A 29 -16.67 -8.33 -7.42
C ILE A 29 -15.26 -8.33 -8.03
N ASP A 30 -14.66 -7.17 -8.12
CA ASP A 30 -13.27 -6.98 -8.51
C ASP A 30 -12.38 -6.71 -7.28
N GLU A 31 -11.07 -6.87 -7.42
CA GLU A 31 -10.07 -6.70 -6.35
C GLU A 31 -10.42 -7.48 -5.06
N PHE A 32 -10.95 -8.68 -5.24
CA PHE A 32 -11.53 -9.47 -4.14
C PHE A 32 -10.52 -9.83 -3.04
N GLN A 33 -9.22 -9.88 -3.33
CA GLN A 33 -8.15 -10.13 -2.36
C GLN A 33 -8.10 -9.09 -1.22
N ASP A 34 -8.68 -7.91 -1.44
CA ASP A 34 -8.72 -6.82 -0.45
C ASP A 34 -10.00 -6.84 0.40
N THR A 35 -10.88 -7.81 0.15
CA THR A 35 -12.14 -7.97 0.87
C THR A 35 -11.88 -8.45 2.31
N SER A 36 -12.49 -7.78 3.28
CA SER A 36 -12.48 -8.21 4.68
C SER A 36 -13.51 -9.31 4.95
N ARG A 37 -13.32 -10.08 6.05
CA ARG A 37 -14.29 -11.11 6.47
C ARG A 37 -15.70 -10.55 6.66
N MET A 38 -15.80 -9.34 7.20
CA MET A 38 -17.09 -8.66 7.40
C MET A 38 -17.76 -8.33 6.05
N GLN A 39 -16.99 -7.77 5.11
CA GLN A 39 -17.51 -7.49 3.77
C GLN A 39 -17.94 -8.78 3.06
N TRP A 40 -17.11 -9.82 3.13
CA TRP A 40 -17.45 -11.13 2.58
C TRP A 40 -18.74 -11.68 3.17
N GLY A 41 -18.92 -11.63 4.51
CA GLY A 41 -20.15 -12.06 5.17
C GLY A 41 -21.41 -11.37 4.63
N ASN A 42 -21.29 -10.07 4.31
CA ASN A 42 -22.38 -9.29 3.73
C ASN A 42 -22.65 -9.65 2.26
N PHE A 43 -21.59 -9.77 1.43
CA PHE A 43 -21.76 -10.06 -0.01
C PHE A 43 -22.09 -11.52 -0.28
N LYS A 44 -21.61 -12.45 0.55
CA LYS A 44 -21.85 -13.89 0.39
C LYS A 44 -23.33 -14.21 0.25
N LEU A 45 -24.19 -13.61 1.05
CA LEU A 45 -25.63 -13.86 1.02
C LEU A 45 -26.28 -13.42 -0.30
N LEU A 46 -25.90 -12.22 -0.80
CA LEU A 46 -26.38 -11.75 -2.12
C LEU A 46 -25.89 -12.67 -3.25
N LEU A 47 -24.65 -13.11 -3.16
CA LEU A 47 -24.06 -14.03 -4.12
C LEU A 47 -24.83 -15.36 -4.14
N LEU A 48 -25.07 -15.95 -2.98
CA LEU A 48 -25.76 -17.24 -2.84
C LEU A 48 -27.20 -17.14 -3.29
N GLU A 49 -27.90 -16.04 -3.00
CA GLU A 49 -29.26 -15.79 -3.46
C GLU A 49 -29.33 -15.73 -4.99
N GLY A 50 -28.46 -14.97 -5.64
CA GLY A 50 -28.38 -14.92 -7.11
C GLY A 50 -28.09 -16.30 -7.72
N LEU A 51 -27.14 -17.05 -7.15
CA LEU A 51 -26.80 -18.40 -7.60
C LEU A 51 -27.97 -19.38 -7.44
N SER A 52 -28.74 -19.30 -6.34
CA SER A 52 -29.91 -20.14 -6.10
C SER A 52 -31.03 -19.91 -7.12
N GLN A 53 -31.09 -18.70 -7.70
CA GLN A 53 -32.02 -18.33 -8.79
C GLN A 53 -31.49 -18.70 -10.18
N GLY A 54 -30.36 -19.42 -10.26
CA GLY A 54 -29.74 -19.84 -11.52
C GLY A 54 -28.99 -18.71 -12.26
N ALA A 55 -28.61 -17.65 -11.56
CA ALA A 55 -27.81 -16.57 -12.13
C ALA A 55 -26.31 -16.84 -12.03
N ASP A 56 -25.53 -16.29 -12.96
CA ASP A 56 -24.08 -16.34 -12.92
C ASP A 56 -23.51 -15.15 -12.14
N SER A 57 -22.39 -15.39 -11.47
CA SER A 57 -21.64 -14.36 -10.75
C SER A 57 -20.14 -14.45 -11.06
N LEU A 58 -19.43 -13.34 -10.91
CA LEU A 58 -18.02 -13.26 -11.24
C LEU A 58 -17.24 -12.64 -10.06
N ILE A 59 -16.19 -13.34 -9.63
CA ILE A 59 -15.23 -12.82 -8.66
C ILE A 59 -13.88 -12.74 -9.35
N VAL A 60 -13.26 -11.57 -9.33
CA VAL A 60 -11.94 -11.30 -9.89
C VAL A 60 -11.00 -10.84 -8.78
N GLY A 61 -9.79 -11.35 -8.77
CA GLY A 61 -8.77 -10.95 -7.80
C GLY A 61 -7.46 -11.71 -7.98
N ASP A 62 -6.44 -11.21 -7.34
CA ASP A 62 -5.12 -11.81 -7.31
C ASP A 62 -4.55 -11.77 -5.89
N VAL A 63 -4.40 -12.93 -5.25
CA VAL A 63 -3.90 -13.04 -3.87
C VAL A 63 -2.53 -12.39 -3.68
N LYS A 64 -1.70 -12.35 -4.75
CA LYS A 64 -0.37 -11.74 -4.76
C LYS A 64 -0.42 -10.21 -4.68
N GLN A 65 -1.56 -9.60 -5.02
CA GLN A 65 -1.77 -8.15 -4.98
C GLN A 65 -2.43 -7.66 -3.69
N SER A 66 -2.65 -8.53 -2.71
CA SER A 66 -3.25 -8.15 -1.43
C SER A 66 -2.29 -7.29 -0.60
N ILE A 67 -2.59 -5.99 -0.48
CA ILE A 67 -1.79 -5.00 0.25
C ILE A 67 -2.57 -4.32 1.39
N TYR A 68 -3.86 -4.66 1.59
CA TYR A 68 -4.74 -4.01 2.55
C TYR A 68 -5.01 -4.83 3.82
N ARG A 69 -4.05 -5.67 4.24
CA ARG A 69 -4.17 -6.43 5.50
C ARG A 69 -4.40 -5.54 6.72
N TRP A 70 -3.82 -4.35 6.72
CA TRP A 70 -4.01 -3.33 7.77
C TRP A 70 -5.43 -2.74 7.82
N ARG A 71 -6.23 -2.92 6.76
CA ARG A 71 -7.67 -2.62 6.70
C ARG A 71 -8.55 -3.86 6.86
N ASN A 72 -8.01 -4.93 7.43
CA ASN A 72 -8.66 -6.23 7.59
C ASN A 72 -8.97 -6.96 6.26
N GLY A 73 -8.31 -6.62 5.16
CA GLY A 73 -8.31 -7.44 3.95
C GLY A 73 -7.77 -8.84 4.25
N ASP A 74 -8.47 -9.86 3.78
CA ASP A 74 -8.12 -11.27 4.01
C ASP A 74 -8.07 -12.02 2.69
N TRP A 75 -6.90 -12.04 2.05
CA TRP A 75 -6.66 -12.77 0.81
C TRP A 75 -6.94 -14.28 0.93
N GLY A 76 -6.91 -14.83 2.15
CA GLY A 76 -7.25 -16.21 2.43
C GLY A 76 -8.69 -16.55 2.06
N ILE A 77 -9.59 -15.55 2.00
CA ILE A 77 -10.97 -15.76 1.53
C ILE A 77 -10.97 -16.17 0.05
N LEU A 78 -10.22 -15.45 -0.80
CA LEU A 78 -10.08 -15.77 -2.22
C LEU A 78 -9.37 -17.12 -2.42
N ASN A 79 -8.31 -17.38 -1.65
CA ASN A 79 -7.54 -18.60 -1.73
C ASN A 79 -8.32 -19.87 -1.34
N SER A 80 -9.37 -19.73 -0.52
CA SER A 80 -10.24 -20.81 -0.04
C SER A 80 -11.72 -20.67 -0.49
N LEU A 81 -11.95 -19.98 -1.61
CA LEU A 81 -13.31 -19.66 -2.05
C LEU A 81 -14.14 -20.92 -2.33
N ASN A 82 -13.51 -21.95 -2.91
CA ASN A 82 -14.16 -23.26 -3.16
C ASN A 82 -14.70 -23.90 -1.89
N ASP A 83 -13.99 -23.78 -0.78
CA ASP A 83 -14.40 -24.36 0.51
C ASP A 83 -15.49 -23.53 1.21
N ARG A 84 -15.74 -22.32 0.73
CA ARG A 84 -16.69 -21.36 1.32
C ARG A 84 -18.03 -21.30 0.61
N ILE A 85 -18.12 -21.84 -0.62
CA ILE A 85 -19.33 -21.90 -1.44
C ILE A 85 -19.57 -23.37 -1.79
N GLU A 86 -20.17 -24.11 -0.84
CA GLU A 86 -20.21 -25.57 -0.87
C GLU A 86 -21.23 -26.14 -1.89
N HIS A 87 -22.26 -25.40 -2.27
CA HIS A 87 -23.40 -25.96 -3.03
C HIS A 87 -23.45 -25.55 -4.51
N PHE A 88 -22.50 -24.70 -4.95
CA PHE A 88 -22.48 -24.18 -6.31
C PHE A 88 -21.14 -24.47 -6.97
N PRO A 89 -21.13 -24.90 -8.24
CA PRO A 89 -19.89 -25.16 -8.96
C PRO A 89 -19.13 -23.84 -9.20
N ILE A 90 -17.82 -23.85 -8.87
CA ILE A 90 -16.94 -22.71 -9.13
C ILE A 90 -16.00 -23.07 -10.26
N HIS A 91 -15.99 -22.26 -11.31
CA HIS A 91 -15.08 -22.38 -12.43
C HIS A 91 -13.94 -21.38 -12.28
N VAL A 92 -12.78 -21.86 -11.82
CA VAL A 92 -11.58 -21.02 -11.69
C VAL A 92 -10.87 -20.91 -13.05
N ARG A 93 -10.58 -19.68 -13.45
CA ARG A 93 -9.78 -19.38 -14.65
C ARG A 93 -8.64 -18.46 -14.29
N THR A 94 -7.41 -18.86 -14.60
CA THR A 94 -6.23 -18.01 -14.43
C THR A 94 -6.01 -17.18 -15.70
N LEU A 95 -5.82 -15.86 -15.53
CA LEU A 95 -5.46 -14.95 -16.60
C LEU A 95 -3.92 -14.85 -16.69
N ALA A 96 -3.29 -15.78 -17.37
CA ALA A 96 -1.83 -15.86 -17.45
C ALA A 96 -1.21 -14.77 -18.35
N THR A 97 -1.97 -14.22 -19.32
CA THR A 97 -1.44 -13.26 -20.28
C THR A 97 -1.48 -11.83 -19.76
N ASN A 98 -0.31 -11.22 -19.58
CA ASN A 98 -0.17 -9.82 -19.26
C ASN A 98 -0.23 -8.95 -20.54
N ARG A 99 -1.22 -8.07 -20.59
CA ARG A 99 -1.46 -7.15 -21.71
C ARG A 99 -1.03 -5.70 -21.40
N ARG A 100 -0.71 -5.42 -20.13
CA ARG A 100 -0.35 -4.08 -19.64
C ARG A 100 1.12 -3.77 -19.89
N SER A 101 2.01 -4.65 -19.45
CA SER A 101 3.44 -4.39 -19.38
C SER A 101 4.19 -4.80 -20.65
N GLU A 102 5.39 -4.26 -20.82
CA GLU A 102 6.33 -4.68 -21.85
C GLU A 102 7.05 -5.98 -21.46
N THR A 103 7.52 -6.74 -22.45
CA THR A 103 8.06 -8.09 -22.26
C THR A 103 9.21 -8.18 -21.26
N ASN A 104 10.14 -7.21 -21.27
CA ASN A 104 11.29 -7.24 -20.35
C ASN A 104 10.87 -7.01 -18.89
N ILE A 105 9.82 -6.21 -18.66
CA ILE A 105 9.26 -5.98 -17.32
C ILE A 105 8.59 -7.27 -16.80
N ILE A 106 7.81 -7.93 -17.64
CA ILE A 106 7.16 -9.22 -17.29
C ILE A 106 8.23 -10.27 -16.96
N ARG A 107 9.26 -10.39 -17.80
CA ARG A 107 10.37 -11.34 -17.60
C ARG A 107 11.12 -11.07 -16.30
N PHE A 108 11.38 -9.80 -15.99
CA PHE A 108 11.99 -9.40 -14.72
C PHE A 108 11.12 -9.78 -13.54
N ASN A 109 9.83 -9.41 -13.57
CA ASN A 109 8.89 -9.72 -12.50
C ASN A 109 8.75 -11.23 -12.28
N ASN A 110 8.60 -12.01 -13.34
CA ASN A 110 8.55 -13.47 -13.25
C ASN A 110 9.75 -14.03 -12.49
N ARG A 111 10.97 -13.58 -12.82
CA ARG A 111 12.20 -14.03 -12.15
C ARG A 111 12.25 -13.62 -10.69
N VAL A 112 11.96 -12.34 -10.40
CA VAL A 112 12.04 -11.79 -9.04
C VAL A 112 11.02 -12.45 -8.14
N PHE A 113 9.76 -12.56 -8.56
CA PHE A 113 8.71 -13.10 -7.70
C PHE A 113 8.83 -14.62 -7.52
N THR A 114 9.28 -15.35 -8.52
CA THR A 114 9.59 -16.78 -8.36
C THR A 114 10.73 -16.96 -7.35
N ALA A 115 11.85 -16.26 -7.54
CA ALA A 115 13.00 -16.38 -6.64
C ALA A 115 12.66 -15.92 -5.20
N ALA A 116 11.86 -14.87 -5.06
CA ALA A 116 11.42 -14.37 -3.75
C ALA A 116 10.51 -15.38 -3.04
N ALA A 117 9.57 -16.01 -3.75
CA ALA A 117 8.70 -17.03 -3.19
C ALA A 117 9.50 -18.26 -2.72
N ASP A 118 10.46 -18.73 -3.53
CA ASP A 118 11.34 -19.84 -3.19
C ASP A 118 12.23 -19.52 -1.98
N TYR A 119 12.80 -18.32 -1.95
CA TYR A 119 13.64 -17.85 -0.84
C TYR A 119 12.84 -17.78 0.48
N LEU A 120 11.64 -17.17 0.45
CA LEU A 120 10.78 -17.07 1.62
C LEU A 120 10.30 -18.42 2.12
N ASN A 121 9.96 -19.34 1.20
CA ASN A 121 9.61 -20.71 1.56
C ASN A 121 10.80 -21.46 2.19
N GLY A 122 12.02 -21.22 1.71
CA GLY A 122 13.25 -21.73 2.30
C GLY A 122 13.48 -21.25 3.73
N ILE A 123 13.25 -19.96 4.01
CA ILE A 123 13.31 -19.41 5.37
C ILE A 123 12.23 -20.06 6.25
N TYR A 124 11.00 -20.15 5.77
CA TYR A 124 9.90 -20.76 6.51
C TYR A 124 10.21 -22.20 6.88
N ARG A 125 10.71 -23.00 5.91
CA ARG A 125 11.13 -24.39 6.11
C ARG A 125 12.27 -24.50 7.13
N SER A 126 13.23 -23.60 7.11
CA SER A 126 14.34 -23.59 8.08
C SER A 126 13.91 -23.31 9.50
N GLN A 127 12.83 -22.53 9.69
CA GLN A 127 12.31 -22.14 11.00
C GLN A 127 11.27 -23.13 11.55
N LEU A 128 10.43 -23.70 10.71
CA LEU A 128 9.27 -24.50 11.11
C LEU A 128 9.34 -25.96 10.67
N GLY A 129 10.35 -26.35 9.89
CA GLY A 129 10.56 -27.72 9.45
C GLY A 129 9.66 -28.18 8.29
N GLU A 130 8.77 -27.33 7.79
CA GLU A 130 7.83 -27.63 6.71
C GLU A 130 7.67 -26.48 5.72
N ASP A 131 7.10 -26.76 4.55
CA ASP A 131 6.82 -25.76 3.53
C ASP A 131 5.59 -24.91 3.89
N CYS A 132 5.64 -23.62 3.51
CA CYS A 132 4.50 -22.74 3.60
C CYS A 132 3.51 -23.01 2.45
N LYS A 133 2.52 -23.89 2.69
CA LYS A 133 1.53 -24.30 1.68
C LYS A 133 0.74 -23.12 1.11
N ASP A 134 0.41 -22.13 1.93
CA ASP A 134 -0.31 -20.94 1.49
C ASP A 134 0.52 -20.09 0.54
N LEU A 135 1.82 -19.93 0.83
CA LEU A 135 2.75 -19.24 -0.07
C LEU A 135 2.89 -19.97 -1.39
N GLN A 136 3.11 -21.28 -1.35
CA GLN A 136 3.22 -22.09 -2.56
C GLN A 136 1.95 -22.01 -3.41
N LYS A 137 0.77 -22.14 -2.80
CA LYS A 137 -0.51 -22.02 -3.51
C LYS A 137 -0.72 -20.62 -4.10
N ALA A 138 -0.39 -19.56 -3.35
CA ALA A 138 -0.55 -18.17 -3.80
C ALA A 138 0.34 -17.81 -4.98
N TYR A 139 1.54 -18.42 -5.08
CA TYR A 139 2.52 -18.16 -6.13
C TYR A 139 2.64 -19.26 -7.18
N ALA A 140 1.77 -20.26 -7.16
CA ALA A 140 1.79 -21.36 -8.14
C ALA A 140 1.63 -20.86 -9.60
N ASP A 141 0.90 -19.77 -9.80
CA ASP A 141 0.61 -19.13 -11.09
C ASP A 141 1.32 -17.78 -11.26
N VAL A 142 2.46 -17.56 -10.60
CA VAL A 142 3.17 -16.27 -10.61
C VAL A 142 3.73 -15.90 -11.99
N VAL A 143 4.04 -16.90 -12.82
CA VAL A 143 4.62 -16.67 -14.14
C VAL A 143 3.55 -16.20 -15.12
N GLN A 144 3.79 -15.01 -15.68
CA GLN A 144 2.91 -14.40 -16.67
C GLN A 144 3.51 -14.51 -18.08
N GLU A 145 2.64 -14.65 -19.07
CA GLU A 145 2.98 -14.61 -20.48
C GLU A 145 2.82 -13.19 -21.03
N SER A 146 3.71 -12.78 -21.94
CA SER A 146 3.57 -11.51 -22.64
C SER A 146 2.63 -11.64 -23.83
N SER A 147 1.67 -10.73 -23.95
CA SER A 147 0.89 -10.58 -25.18
C SER A 147 1.68 -9.95 -26.33
N LYS A 148 2.82 -9.31 -26.01
CA LYS A 148 3.65 -8.56 -26.97
C LYS A 148 4.80 -9.42 -27.44
N LYS A 149 5.05 -9.40 -28.77
CA LYS A 149 6.12 -10.18 -29.40
C LYS A 149 7.47 -9.46 -29.40
N THR A 150 7.48 -8.15 -29.13
CA THR A 150 8.70 -7.33 -29.16
C THR A 150 9.35 -7.27 -27.79
N GLU A 151 10.67 -7.42 -27.74
CA GLU A 151 11.46 -7.25 -26.52
C GLU A 151 11.64 -5.77 -26.20
N LYS A 152 10.65 -5.19 -25.52
CA LYS A 152 10.64 -3.80 -25.06
C LYS A 152 10.50 -3.76 -23.54
N GLY A 153 10.70 -2.55 -23.00
CA GLY A 153 10.68 -2.29 -21.56
C GLY A 153 12.10 -2.29 -20.98
N TYR A 154 12.28 -1.47 -19.97
CA TYR A 154 13.55 -1.27 -19.28
C TYR A 154 13.36 -1.48 -17.78
N VAL A 155 14.29 -2.18 -17.17
CA VAL A 155 14.37 -2.35 -15.72
C VAL A 155 15.80 -2.08 -15.30
N LYS A 156 15.95 -1.23 -14.29
CA LYS A 156 17.24 -0.93 -13.64
C LYS A 156 17.11 -1.19 -12.15
N VAL A 157 18.06 -1.86 -11.58
CA VAL A 157 18.21 -2.04 -10.14
C VAL A 157 19.52 -1.40 -9.72
N SER A 158 19.47 -0.50 -8.76
CA SER A 158 20.67 0.17 -8.21
C SER A 158 20.77 -0.17 -6.72
N PHE A 159 21.97 -0.58 -6.29
CA PHE A 159 22.32 -0.74 -4.90
C PHE A 159 23.15 0.49 -4.51
N LEU A 160 22.69 1.19 -3.48
CA LEU A 160 23.31 2.42 -2.99
C LEU A 160 24.01 2.12 -1.68
N GLU A 161 25.25 2.58 -1.54
CA GLU A 161 26.01 2.49 -0.32
C GLU A 161 26.30 3.92 0.16
N PRO A 162 26.11 4.23 1.47
CA PRO A 162 26.48 5.52 2.03
C PRO A 162 27.97 5.79 1.83
N ASP A 163 28.34 7.03 1.59
CA ASP A 163 29.73 7.50 1.54
C ASP A 163 30.01 8.46 2.69
N GLU A 164 31.22 9.05 2.72
CA GLU A 164 31.63 9.97 3.77
C GLU A 164 30.89 11.32 3.73
N GLU A 165 30.33 11.70 2.57
CA GLU A 165 29.67 12.99 2.34
C GLU A 165 28.15 12.92 2.46
N HIS A 166 27.54 11.76 2.11
CA HIS A 166 26.09 11.61 2.03
C HIS A 166 25.60 10.37 2.76
N ASP A 167 24.52 10.52 3.51
CA ASP A 167 23.82 9.40 4.10
C ASP A 167 23.01 8.63 3.02
N TYR A 168 22.50 7.47 3.39
CA TYR A 168 21.69 6.63 2.50
C TYR A 168 20.48 7.38 1.91
N THR A 169 19.88 8.28 2.70
CA THR A 169 18.69 9.04 2.27
C THR A 169 19.08 10.06 1.22
N GLU A 170 20.17 10.78 1.43
CA GLU A 170 20.68 11.79 0.49
C GLU A 170 21.11 11.16 -0.82
N GLN A 171 21.87 10.07 -0.75
CA GLN A 171 22.24 9.32 -1.96
C GLN A 171 21.04 8.80 -2.73
N THR A 172 19.98 8.36 -2.02
CA THR A 172 18.74 7.92 -2.65
C THR A 172 18.05 9.06 -3.38
N LEU A 173 18.01 10.26 -2.78
CA LEU A 173 17.41 11.45 -3.42
C LEU A 173 18.19 11.88 -4.65
N ILE A 174 19.54 11.93 -4.56
CA ILE A 174 20.43 12.26 -5.68
C ILE A 174 20.22 11.26 -6.82
N SER A 175 20.35 9.97 -6.54
CA SER A 175 20.17 8.91 -7.54
C SER A 175 18.78 8.92 -8.19
N LEU A 176 17.74 9.24 -7.42
CA LEU A 176 16.38 9.39 -7.94
C LEU A 176 16.27 10.60 -8.88
N GLY A 177 16.86 11.74 -8.50
CA GLY A 177 16.89 12.95 -9.33
C GLY A 177 17.64 12.74 -10.64
N GLU A 178 18.79 12.07 -10.59
CA GLU A 178 19.57 11.70 -11.78
C GLU A 178 18.78 10.80 -12.73
N GLU A 179 18.08 9.80 -12.18
CA GLU A 179 17.26 8.88 -13.00
C GLU A 179 16.09 9.61 -13.66
N VAL A 180 15.41 10.51 -12.94
CA VAL A 180 14.34 11.34 -13.51
C VAL A 180 14.88 12.22 -14.63
N ASN A 181 16.01 12.89 -14.43
CA ASN A 181 16.66 13.72 -15.47
C ASN A 181 17.06 12.89 -16.68
N ARG A 182 17.57 11.68 -16.48
CA ARG A 182 17.89 10.73 -17.55
C ARG A 182 16.65 10.36 -18.37
N LEU A 183 15.54 10.07 -17.70
CA LEU A 183 14.25 9.74 -18.35
C LEU A 183 13.74 10.93 -19.18
N LEU A 184 13.78 12.14 -18.62
CA LEU A 184 13.38 13.36 -19.33
C LEU A 184 14.25 13.59 -20.58
N SER A 185 15.56 13.41 -20.47
CA SER A 185 16.49 13.49 -21.60
C SER A 185 16.21 12.46 -22.68
N SER A 186 15.58 11.34 -22.31
CA SER A 186 15.14 10.29 -23.24
C SER A 186 13.74 10.56 -23.84
N GLY A 187 13.12 11.71 -23.52
CA GLY A 187 11.82 12.11 -24.03
C GLY A 187 10.61 11.65 -23.23
N VAL A 188 10.80 11.06 -22.04
CA VAL A 188 9.71 10.74 -21.11
C VAL A 188 9.21 12.03 -20.48
N ARG A 189 7.89 12.20 -20.37
CA ARG A 189 7.29 13.40 -19.76
C ARG A 189 7.19 13.23 -18.24
N LEU A 190 7.27 14.32 -17.49
CA LEU A 190 7.09 14.28 -16.02
C LEU A 190 5.78 13.58 -15.59
N ASN A 191 4.70 13.82 -16.31
CA ASN A 191 3.39 13.22 -16.02
C ASN A 191 3.33 11.70 -16.27
N ASP A 192 4.33 11.13 -16.93
CA ASP A 192 4.41 9.70 -17.20
C ASP A 192 5.34 8.99 -16.19
N ILE A 193 5.87 9.72 -15.21
CA ILE A 193 6.77 9.21 -14.17
C ILE A 193 6.02 9.11 -12.84
N ALA A 194 6.03 7.94 -12.22
CA ALA A 194 5.52 7.73 -10.88
C ALA A 194 6.63 7.23 -9.95
N ILE A 195 6.73 7.83 -8.77
CA ILE A 195 7.68 7.43 -7.72
C ILE A 195 6.91 6.69 -6.64
N LEU A 196 7.24 5.42 -6.43
CA LEU A 196 6.63 4.60 -5.40
C LEU A 196 7.57 4.47 -4.20
N VAL A 197 7.02 4.66 -3.00
CA VAL A 197 7.78 4.59 -1.75
C VAL A 197 7.20 3.54 -0.80
N ARG A 198 8.06 2.93 0.01
CA ARG A 198 7.62 1.95 1.01
C ARG A 198 6.92 2.59 2.21
N LYS A 199 7.26 3.84 2.56
CA LYS A 199 6.73 4.58 3.71
C LYS A 199 6.34 5.99 3.30
N ASN A 200 5.10 6.38 3.59
CA ASN A 200 4.57 7.71 3.26
C ASN A 200 5.40 8.86 3.83
N LYS A 201 6.04 8.67 5.00
CA LYS A 201 6.92 9.67 5.62
C LYS A 201 8.09 10.13 4.74
N ASN A 202 8.43 9.37 3.69
CA ASN A 202 9.49 9.73 2.76
C ASN A 202 9.00 10.69 1.65
N ILE A 203 7.69 10.77 1.43
CA ILE A 203 7.10 11.58 0.37
C ILE A 203 7.42 13.07 0.53
N PRO A 204 7.24 13.71 1.72
CA PRO A 204 7.57 15.11 1.89
C PRO A 204 9.05 15.44 1.60
N ARG A 205 9.97 14.54 1.99
CA ARG A 205 11.41 14.73 1.71
C ARG A 205 11.73 14.69 0.22
N ILE A 206 11.12 13.75 -0.50
CA ILE A 206 11.26 13.65 -1.96
C ILE A 206 10.67 14.89 -2.62
N ALA A 207 9.47 15.32 -2.20
CA ALA A 207 8.83 16.50 -2.75
C ALA A 207 9.66 17.78 -2.52
N ASP A 208 10.21 17.96 -1.32
CA ASP A 208 11.07 19.09 -0.95
C ASP A 208 12.36 19.12 -1.78
N TYR A 209 13.02 17.96 -1.93
CA TYR A 209 14.23 17.83 -2.77
C TYR A 209 13.94 18.16 -4.24
N PHE A 210 12.86 17.62 -4.79
CA PHE A 210 12.49 17.88 -6.20
C PHE A 210 12.09 19.33 -6.45
N ASP A 211 11.42 19.98 -5.50
CA ASP A 211 11.04 21.39 -5.62
C ASP A 211 12.27 22.32 -5.50
N LYS A 212 13.14 22.08 -4.52
CA LYS A 212 14.28 22.97 -4.23
C LYS A 212 15.44 22.78 -5.18
N GLU A 213 15.85 21.53 -5.43
CA GLU A 213 17.07 21.23 -6.18
C GLU A 213 16.81 21.04 -7.68
N LEU A 214 15.66 20.47 -8.05
CA LEU A 214 15.37 20.15 -9.44
C LEU A 214 14.31 21.05 -10.06
N HIS A 215 13.59 21.84 -9.25
CA HIS A 215 12.48 22.69 -9.65
C HIS A 215 11.35 21.92 -10.35
N TYR A 216 11.14 20.67 -9.95
CA TYR A 216 10.03 19.81 -10.41
C TYR A 216 8.96 19.69 -9.34
N LYS A 217 7.70 19.84 -9.72
CA LYS A 217 6.57 19.66 -8.80
C LYS A 217 6.15 18.21 -8.75
N ILE A 218 6.07 17.66 -7.54
CA ILE A 218 5.50 16.34 -7.28
C ILE A 218 4.03 16.50 -6.89
N VAL A 219 3.16 15.67 -7.45
CA VAL A 219 1.76 15.58 -7.08
C VAL A 219 1.57 14.38 -6.16
N SER A 220 1.13 14.62 -4.92
CA SER A 220 0.84 13.59 -3.94
C SER A 220 -0.05 14.16 -2.84
N ASP A 221 -1.06 13.41 -2.40
CA ASP A 221 -1.92 13.79 -1.29
C ASP A 221 -1.13 13.98 0.01
N GLU A 222 -0.10 13.17 0.24
CA GLU A 222 0.75 13.25 1.43
C GLU A 222 1.72 14.46 1.37
N ALA A 223 2.18 14.87 0.19
CA ALA A 223 3.08 16.01 0.04
C ALA A 223 2.37 17.34 0.32
N PHE A 224 1.06 17.40 0.11
CA PHE A 224 0.24 18.61 0.29
C PHE A 224 -0.49 18.65 1.65
N ARG A 225 -0.26 17.71 2.53
CA ARG A 225 -0.81 17.77 3.88
C ARG A 225 -0.20 18.94 4.63
N LEU A 226 -1.05 19.77 5.26
CA LEU A 226 -0.62 20.91 6.06
C LEU A 226 0.28 20.49 7.23
N ASP A 227 0.02 19.32 7.82
CA ASP A 227 0.81 18.76 8.92
C ASP A 227 2.15 18.11 8.46
N ALA A 228 2.43 18.07 7.17
CA ALA A 228 3.74 17.71 6.64
C ALA A 228 4.76 18.86 6.76
N SER A 229 4.30 20.11 6.86
CA SER A 229 5.16 21.29 7.06
C SER A 229 5.48 21.51 8.53
N LEU A 230 6.76 21.43 8.89
CA LEU A 230 7.20 21.70 10.26
C LEU A 230 6.81 23.10 10.74
N ALA A 231 6.89 24.10 9.86
CA ALA A 231 6.49 25.46 10.19
C ALA A 231 5.01 25.54 10.58
N ILE A 232 4.15 24.83 9.84
CA ILE A 232 2.71 24.76 10.17
C ILE A 232 2.49 24.00 11.48
N CYS A 233 3.19 22.89 11.71
CA CYS A 233 3.12 22.17 12.99
C CYS A 233 3.53 23.07 14.16
N MET A 234 4.64 23.81 14.02
CA MET A 234 5.06 24.78 15.05
C MET A 234 4.01 25.85 15.31
N MET A 235 3.40 26.41 14.27
CA MET A 235 2.32 27.39 14.41
C MET A 235 1.09 26.80 15.13
N LEU A 236 0.69 25.58 14.78
CA LEU A 236 -0.43 24.90 15.41
C LEU A 236 -0.14 24.57 16.88
N ASP A 237 1.06 24.13 17.21
CA ASP A 237 1.47 23.84 18.59
C ASP A 237 1.60 25.13 19.41
N ALA A 238 2.07 26.23 18.82
CA ALA A 238 2.04 27.54 19.44
C ALA A 238 0.61 28.00 19.75
N LEU A 239 -0.31 27.88 18.80
CA LEU A 239 -1.73 28.22 19.02
C LEU A 239 -2.39 27.32 20.07
N ARG A 240 -2.10 26.02 20.07
CA ARG A 240 -2.59 25.09 21.11
C ARG A 240 -2.09 25.47 22.49
N TYR A 241 -0.82 25.82 22.61
CA TYR A 241 -0.23 26.27 23.87
C TYR A 241 -0.79 27.64 24.35
N LEU A 242 -1.01 28.56 23.43
CA LEU A 242 -1.65 29.85 23.73
C LEU A 242 -3.12 29.69 24.16
N SER A 243 -3.83 28.72 23.61
CA SER A 243 -5.21 28.40 23.97
C SER A 243 -5.31 27.68 25.32
N ASP A 244 -4.35 26.82 25.63
CA ASP A 244 -4.23 26.11 26.90
C ASP A 244 -2.77 26.07 27.37
N GLY A 245 -2.41 26.99 28.27
CA GLY A 245 -1.08 27.11 28.84
C GLY A 245 -0.61 25.89 29.65
N ASN A 246 -1.53 24.96 29.99
CA ASN A 246 -1.21 23.70 30.64
C ASN A 246 -0.90 22.55 29.67
N ASN A 247 -1.01 22.78 28.35
CA ASN A 247 -0.71 21.75 27.34
C ASN A 247 0.80 21.51 27.23
N LYS A 248 1.31 20.62 28.10
CA LYS A 248 2.71 20.27 28.17
C LYS A 248 3.24 19.63 26.89
N ILE A 249 2.38 18.92 26.13
CA ILE A 249 2.77 18.26 24.89
C ILE A 249 3.02 19.31 23.80
N ALA A 250 2.10 20.23 23.56
CA ALA A 250 2.28 21.30 22.58
C ALA A 250 3.52 22.16 22.90
N ARG A 251 3.72 22.48 24.19
CA ARG A 251 4.91 23.20 24.65
C ARG A 251 6.20 22.44 24.36
N ALA A 252 6.26 21.13 24.63
CA ALA A 252 7.45 20.32 24.41
C ALA A 252 7.74 20.19 22.91
N GLN A 253 6.74 19.95 22.08
CA GLN A 253 6.87 19.85 20.63
C GLN A 253 7.40 21.16 20.04
N LEU A 254 6.84 22.30 20.46
CA LEU A 254 7.30 23.62 20.02
C LEU A 254 8.75 23.90 20.43
N ALA A 255 9.13 23.56 21.67
CA ALA A 255 10.48 23.75 22.16
C ALA A 255 11.50 22.91 21.39
N VAL A 256 11.20 21.62 21.14
CA VAL A 256 12.07 20.71 20.38
C VAL A 256 12.21 21.17 18.94
N ALA A 257 11.12 21.54 18.29
CA ALA A 257 11.14 22.05 16.92
C ALA A 257 11.94 23.34 16.79
N TYR A 258 11.75 24.29 17.71
CA TYR A 258 12.50 25.56 17.75
C TYR A 258 14.01 25.30 17.94
N GLN A 259 14.37 24.40 18.83
CA GLN A 259 15.77 24.07 19.12
C GLN A 259 16.49 23.44 17.94
N ASN A 260 15.82 22.50 17.27
CA ASN A 260 16.41 21.80 16.15
C ASN A 260 16.50 22.64 14.88
N GLU A 261 15.46 23.40 14.57
CA GLU A 261 15.33 24.09 13.28
C GLU A 261 15.79 25.54 13.32
N VAL A 262 15.50 26.25 14.42
CA VAL A 262 15.85 27.68 14.53
C VAL A 262 17.25 27.85 15.14
N LEU A 263 17.53 27.16 16.24
CA LEU A 263 18.82 27.26 16.88
C LEU A 263 19.89 26.35 16.24
N ARG A 264 19.48 25.36 15.45
CA ARG A 264 20.34 24.34 14.81
C ARG A 264 21.33 23.68 15.78
N LYS A 265 20.93 23.58 17.05
CA LYS A 265 21.69 22.91 18.10
C LYS A 265 21.09 21.52 18.25
N GLY A 266 21.88 20.49 17.89
CA GLY A 266 21.52 19.11 18.20
C GLY A 266 21.21 18.96 19.69
N LEU A 267 20.23 18.16 20.02
CA LEU A 267 19.88 17.84 21.40
C LEU A 267 20.98 16.94 22.01
N ASP A 268 21.95 17.54 22.66
CA ASP A 268 22.56 16.90 23.84
C ASP A 268 21.51 16.93 24.94
N TRP A 269 20.68 15.88 24.96
CA TRP A 269 19.51 15.82 25.81
C TRP A 269 19.90 15.57 27.26
N ASN A 270 20.02 16.64 28.03
CA ASN A 270 20.01 16.56 29.50
C ASN A 270 18.66 17.10 30.00
N PRO A 271 17.72 16.20 30.39
CA PRO A 271 16.37 16.61 30.77
C PRO A 271 16.31 17.57 31.97
N THR A 272 17.34 17.66 32.78
CA THR A 272 17.40 18.48 34.00
C THR A 272 17.87 19.91 33.76
N GLN A 273 18.56 20.22 32.68
CA GLN A 273 19.14 21.55 32.43
C GLN A 273 18.30 22.47 31.53
N HIS A 274 17.39 21.93 30.73
CA HIS A 274 16.69 22.73 29.71
C HIS A 274 15.29 23.22 30.13
N TRP A 275 14.76 22.78 31.26
CA TRP A 275 13.44 23.22 31.71
C TRP A 275 13.44 24.56 32.45
N SER A 276 14.59 25.06 32.90
CA SER A 276 14.70 26.32 33.66
C SER A 276 14.63 27.60 32.82
N TYR A 277 14.76 27.51 31.50
CA TYR A 277 14.72 28.68 30.59
C TYR A 277 13.37 28.90 29.90
N LEU A 278 12.37 28.06 30.18
CA LEU A 278 11.05 28.11 29.54
C LEU A 278 9.89 28.33 30.53
N ILE A 279 10.21 28.82 31.76
CA ILE A 279 9.21 29.29 32.76
C ILE A 279 9.08 30.79 32.67
#